data_f0d4d71c83d7517fc3411786873cf9a9
#
_entry.id   f0d4d71c83d7517fc3411786873cf9a9
#
_cell.length_a   1.000
_cell.length_b   1.000
_cell.length_c   1.000
_cell.angle_alpha   90.00
_cell.angle_beta   90.00
_cell.angle_gamma   90.00
#
_symmetry.space_group_name_H-M   'P 1'
#
loop_
_entity.id
_entity.type
_entity.pdbx_description
1 polymer ?
#
loop_
_entity_poly.entity_id
_entity_poly.type
_entity_poly.pdbx_seq_one_letter_code
_entity_poly.pdbx_strand_id
1 'polypeptide(L)'
;MKFSETKSCNLILVIIMITITSCTSSKKVFQKSTAEEFVHQPLKEEIVLTKEETAHLPACVQKYLEYTGAIGKLKPQNGCIEFDAAMYQKPGDKPMKSHSIQYNFFEDYSRLFLMKASKMGIPFRALHIYKNERASFQVKVPDLLKVVDISGEELTKAETVTLLNDLCIFAPGSLVDRRLTWGETDSLSTKVTLVNGKYVVSAKLYFNQSGELINFISDDRSALQNDGNMKKVRWSTPVSEYKEFEGRKVATVGKTIWHYPEGEFTYGVFTLKSIKYNVSE
;
A
#
# COMPACT_ATOMS: atom_id res chain seq x y z
N MET A 1 -39.63 -14.20 76.35
CA MET A 1 -38.63 -13.21 75.94
C MET A 1 -38.09 -13.64 74.56
N LYS A 2 -38.57 -13.01 73.47
CA LYS A 2 -38.17 -13.35 72.04
C LYS A 2 -37.06 -12.42 71.63
N PHE A 3 -35.92 -12.96 71.34
CA PHE A 3 -34.84 -12.21 70.65
C PHE A 3 -35.07 -12.23 69.15
N SER A 4 -35.14 -11.03 68.58
CA SER A 4 -35.25 -10.76 67.13
C SER A 4 -33.85 -10.76 66.53
N GLU A 5 -33.58 -11.69 65.61
CA GLU A 5 -32.39 -11.67 64.80
C GLU A 5 -32.58 -10.73 63.59
N THR A 6 -31.85 -9.63 63.53
CA THR A 6 -31.74 -8.76 62.38
C THR A 6 -30.73 -9.33 61.40
N LYS A 7 -31.22 -9.84 60.27
CA LYS A 7 -30.38 -10.22 59.14
C LYS A 7 -29.84 -8.99 58.44
N SER A 8 -28.54 -8.74 58.56
CA SER A 8 -27.82 -7.74 57.79
C SER A 8 -27.68 -8.24 56.35
N CYS A 9 -28.32 -7.55 55.40
CA CYS A 9 -28.21 -7.80 53.98
C CYS A 9 -27.01 -7.03 53.42
N ASN A 10 -25.86 -7.70 53.31
CA ASN A 10 -24.68 -7.14 52.66
C ASN A 10 -24.91 -7.07 51.12
N LEU A 11 -25.26 -5.89 50.62
CA LEU A 11 -25.35 -5.60 49.21
C LEU A 11 -23.93 -5.45 48.65
N ILE A 12 -23.38 -6.49 48.04
CA ILE A 12 -22.11 -6.46 47.34
C ILE A 12 -22.35 -5.72 46.02
N LEU A 13 -21.95 -4.45 45.95
CA LEU A 13 -21.96 -3.63 44.75
C LEU A 13 -20.79 -4.08 43.86
N VAL A 14 -21.06 -4.97 42.90
CA VAL A 14 -20.08 -5.33 41.87
C VAL A 14 -19.98 -4.16 40.90
N ILE A 15 -18.97 -3.30 41.08
CA ILE A 15 -18.59 -2.27 40.12
C ILE A 15 -17.92 -2.98 38.93
N ILE A 16 -18.68 -3.23 37.89
CA ILE A 16 -18.11 -3.64 36.59
C ILE A 16 -17.39 -2.43 36.04
N MET A 17 -16.08 -2.38 36.18
CA MET A 17 -15.22 -1.43 35.48
C MET A 17 -15.24 -1.79 34.01
N ILE A 18 -16.15 -1.19 33.23
CA ILE A 18 -16.11 -1.24 31.78
C ILE A 18 -14.91 -0.38 31.38
N THR A 19 -13.78 -1.02 31.11
CA THR A 19 -12.67 -0.38 30.41
C THR A 19 -13.17 -0.03 29.00
N ILE A 20 -13.57 1.23 28.81
CA ILE A 20 -13.86 1.79 27.50
C ILE A 20 -12.52 1.85 26.78
N THR A 21 -12.08 0.75 26.16
CA THR A 21 -11.05 0.80 25.13
C THR A 21 -11.64 1.68 24.04
N SER A 22 -11.12 2.90 23.92
CA SER A 22 -11.49 3.88 22.89
C SER A 22 -11.31 3.20 21.52
N CYS A 23 -12.40 2.65 20.98
CA CYS A 23 -12.40 1.97 19.69
C CYS A 23 -12.35 3.05 18.60
N THR A 24 -11.14 3.51 18.32
CA THR A 24 -10.91 4.52 17.28
C THR A 24 -11.19 3.92 15.91
N SER A 25 -12.04 4.58 15.11
CA SER A 25 -12.38 4.09 13.77
C SER A 25 -11.15 4.09 12.84
N SER A 26 -11.11 3.16 11.88
CA SER A 26 -10.03 3.08 10.89
C SER A 26 -9.88 4.39 10.12
N LYS A 27 -10.98 5.10 9.85
CA LYS A 27 -10.94 6.41 9.19
C LYS A 27 -10.21 7.46 10.04
N LYS A 28 -10.49 7.52 11.34
CA LYS A 28 -9.81 8.47 12.25
C LYS A 28 -8.32 8.16 12.38
N VAL A 29 -7.95 6.86 12.46
CA VAL A 29 -6.54 6.44 12.50
C VAL A 29 -5.84 6.85 11.21
N PHE A 30 -6.44 6.57 10.05
CA PHE A 30 -5.92 6.97 8.75
C PHE A 30 -5.69 8.48 8.65
N GLN A 31 -6.70 9.29 8.96
CA GLN A 31 -6.63 10.75 8.93
C GLN A 31 -5.52 11.29 9.86
N LYS A 32 -5.48 10.79 11.10
CA LYS A 32 -4.44 11.19 12.06
C LYS A 32 -3.04 10.83 11.55
N SER A 33 -2.85 9.59 11.06
CA SER A 33 -1.54 9.16 10.56
C SER A 33 -1.12 9.92 9.30
N THR A 34 -2.07 10.30 8.43
CA THR A 34 -1.79 11.12 7.26
C THR A 34 -1.37 12.54 7.66
N ALA A 35 -2.10 13.17 8.58
CA ALA A 35 -1.75 14.50 9.12
C ALA A 35 -0.36 14.49 9.78
N GLU A 36 -0.04 13.44 10.56
CA GLU A 36 1.31 13.26 11.14
C GLU A 36 2.39 13.22 10.06
N GLU A 37 2.15 12.52 8.92
CA GLU A 37 3.13 12.46 7.84
C GLU A 37 3.27 13.80 7.10
N PHE A 38 2.22 14.57 6.89
CA PHE A 38 2.34 15.92 6.33
C PHE A 38 3.16 16.86 7.22
N VAL A 39 3.05 16.72 8.54
CA VAL A 39 3.88 17.48 9.50
C VAL A 39 5.33 16.99 9.49
N HIS A 40 5.55 15.67 9.41
CA HIS A 40 6.88 15.07 9.41
C HIS A 40 7.62 15.30 8.09
N GLN A 41 6.93 15.28 6.98
CA GLN A 41 7.46 15.43 5.62
C GLN A 41 6.77 16.60 4.89
N PRO A 42 6.96 17.85 5.34
CA PRO A 42 6.39 18.99 4.66
C PRO A 42 7.00 19.13 3.25
N LEU A 43 6.24 19.69 2.33
CA LEU A 43 6.76 19.98 0.99
C LEU A 43 8.00 20.89 1.09
N LYS A 44 9.05 20.48 0.41
CA LYS A 44 10.33 21.18 0.30
C LYS A 44 10.40 21.93 -1.02
N GLU A 45 11.60 22.44 -1.32
CA GLU A 45 11.89 23.08 -2.61
C GLU A 45 11.48 22.20 -3.80
N GLU A 46 10.86 22.82 -4.77
CA GLU A 46 10.42 22.18 -6.00
C GLU A 46 11.62 21.85 -6.90
N ILE A 47 11.92 20.57 -7.06
CA ILE A 47 13.03 20.09 -7.89
C ILE A 47 12.45 19.42 -9.13
N VAL A 48 12.84 19.92 -10.32
CA VAL A 48 12.49 19.31 -11.59
C VAL A 48 13.43 18.16 -11.90
N LEU A 49 12.88 17.01 -12.32
CA LEU A 49 13.69 15.88 -12.78
C LEU A 49 14.33 16.23 -14.13
N THR A 50 15.65 16.22 -14.19
CA THR A 50 16.39 16.48 -15.44
C THR A 50 16.78 15.18 -16.15
N LYS A 51 17.11 15.27 -17.44
CA LYS A 51 17.56 14.12 -18.22
C LYS A 51 18.92 13.60 -17.73
N GLU A 52 19.80 14.49 -17.30
CA GLU A 52 21.14 14.19 -16.78
C GLU A 52 21.06 13.31 -15.52
N GLU A 53 20.08 13.57 -14.65
CA GLU A 53 19.86 12.77 -13.45
C GLU A 53 19.44 11.34 -13.76
N THR A 54 18.86 11.09 -14.94
CA THR A 54 18.44 9.75 -15.37
C THR A 54 19.53 8.94 -16.06
N ALA A 55 20.69 9.55 -16.38
CA ALA A 55 21.73 8.94 -17.21
C ALA A 55 22.33 7.65 -16.62
N HIS A 56 22.28 7.49 -15.28
CA HIS A 56 22.78 6.31 -14.60
C HIS A 56 21.77 5.13 -14.60
N LEU A 57 20.53 5.35 -15.02
CA LEU A 57 19.47 4.33 -15.03
C LEU A 57 19.61 3.42 -16.25
N PRO A 58 19.12 2.17 -16.19
CA PRO A 58 19.02 1.30 -17.36
C PRO A 58 18.23 1.95 -18.50
N ALA A 59 18.62 1.68 -19.74
CA ALA A 59 18.00 2.30 -20.92
C ALA A 59 16.46 2.08 -21.00
N CYS A 60 15.97 0.90 -20.59
CA CYS A 60 14.54 0.62 -20.54
C CYS A 60 13.82 1.49 -19.50
N VAL A 61 14.48 1.82 -18.37
CA VAL A 61 13.93 2.72 -17.35
C VAL A 61 13.96 4.17 -17.82
N GLN A 62 15.04 4.61 -18.47
CA GLN A 62 15.10 5.95 -19.07
C GLN A 62 13.96 6.14 -20.07
N LYS A 63 13.74 5.15 -20.95
CA LYS A 63 12.63 5.16 -21.92
C LYS A 63 11.26 5.21 -21.25
N TYR A 64 11.09 4.51 -20.14
CA TYR A 64 9.87 4.57 -19.32
C TYR A 64 9.65 5.96 -18.72
N LEU A 65 10.70 6.61 -18.19
CA LEU A 65 10.61 7.99 -17.68
C LEU A 65 10.26 9.00 -18.77
N GLU A 66 10.81 8.83 -19.97
CA GLU A 66 10.44 9.63 -21.14
C GLU A 66 8.97 9.37 -21.55
N TYR A 67 8.56 8.10 -21.61
CA TYR A 67 7.18 7.72 -21.97
C TYR A 67 6.15 8.30 -21.00
N THR A 68 6.43 8.22 -19.70
CA THR A 68 5.53 8.74 -18.66
C THR A 68 5.53 10.27 -18.58
N GLY A 69 6.46 10.94 -19.25
CA GLY A 69 6.63 12.40 -19.16
C GLY A 69 7.11 12.85 -17.79
N ALA A 70 7.82 11.99 -17.04
CA ALA A 70 8.37 12.34 -15.73
C ALA A 70 9.53 13.32 -15.82
N ILE A 71 10.32 13.25 -16.92
CA ILE A 71 11.44 14.17 -17.19
C ILE A 71 10.88 15.56 -17.50
N GLY A 72 11.44 16.60 -16.89
CA GLY A 72 10.97 17.98 -17.00
C GLY A 72 9.78 18.31 -16.09
N LYS A 73 9.36 17.38 -15.22
CA LYS A 73 8.33 17.62 -14.20
C LYS A 73 8.93 17.66 -12.79
N LEU A 74 8.21 18.28 -11.86
CA LEU A 74 8.59 18.27 -10.46
C LEU A 74 8.72 16.84 -9.94
N LYS A 75 9.77 16.54 -9.20
CA LYS A 75 9.88 15.24 -8.54
C LYS A 75 8.74 15.07 -7.54
N PRO A 76 8.08 13.89 -7.51
CA PRO A 76 7.06 13.63 -6.51
C PRO A 76 7.68 13.60 -5.11
N GLN A 77 7.21 14.44 -4.20
CA GLN A 77 7.54 14.40 -2.77
C GLN A 77 6.50 13.58 -2.01
N ASN A 78 5.24 13.67 -2.44
CA ASN A 78 4.14 12.82 -2.00
C ASN A 78 3.11 12.64 -3.12
N GLY A 79 2.13 11.79 -2.89
CA GLY A 79 0.99 11.60 -3.79
C GLY A 79 -0.26 11.13 -3.04
N CYS A 80 -1.42 11.68 -3.45
CA CYS A 80 -2.73 11.20 -3.05
C CYS A 80 -3.37 10.46 -4.23
N ILE A 81 -3.77 9.20 -4.01
CA ILE A 81 -4.22 8.28 -5.04
C ILE A 81 -5.56 7.68 -4.64
N GLU A 82 -6.52 7.65 -5.56
CA GLU A 82 -7.82 7.01 -5.35
C GLU A 82 -8.04 5.89 -6.35
N PHE A 83 -8.58 4.77 -5.86
CA PHE A 83 -8.90 3.59 -6.67
C PHE A 83 -10.32 3.10 -6.42
N ASP A 84 -10.95 2.59 -7.47
CA ASP A 84 -11.97 1.56 -7.35
C ASP A 84 -11.31 0.19 -7.59
N ALA A 85 -11.78 -0.85 -6.89
CA ALA A 85 -11.25 -2.19 -7.14
C ALA A 85 -12.32 -3.28 -7.03
N ALA A 86 -12.08 -4.35 -7.78
CA ALA A 86 -12.75 -5.63 -7.66
C ALA A 86 -11.84 -6.59 -6.89
N MET A 87 -12.23 -6.98 -5.67
CA MET A 87 -11.44 -7.82 -4.78
C MET A 87 -12.02 -9.23 -4.70
N TYR A 88 -11.17 -10.25 -4.78
CA TYR A 88 -11.55 -11.67 -4.77
C TYR A 88 -10.91 -12.35 -3.55
N GLN A 89 -11.64 -13.23 -2.89
CA GLN A 89 -11.12 -14.01 -1.76
C GLN A 89 -10.60 -15.38 -2.18
N LYS A 90 -11.23 -15.96 -3.22
CA LYS A 90 -10.88 -17.27 -3.79
C LYS A 90 -11.05 -17.24 -5.31
N PRO A 91 -10.36 -18.12 -6.04
CA PRO A 91 -10.63 -18.32 -7.46
C PRO A 91 -12.13 -18.63 -7.71
N GLY A 92 -12.72 -17.96 -8.70
CA GLY A 92 -14.13 -18.15 -9.06
C GLY A 92 -15.16 -17.37 -8.21
N ASP A 93 -14.74 -16.68 -7.16
CA ASP A 93 -15.64 -15.84 -6.37
C ASP A 93 -16.17 -14.66 -7.18
N LYS A 94 -17.38 -14.20 -6.82
CA LYS A 94 -17.85 -12.88 -7.26
C LYS A 94 -17.02 -11.79 -6.59
N PRO A 95 -16.60 -10.76 -7.33
CA PRO A 95 -15.78 -9.69 -6.76
C PRO A 95 -16.55 -8.87 -5.73
N MET A 96 -15.87 -8.49 -4.67
CA MET A 96 -16.31 -7.42 -3.78
C MET A 96 -15.84 -6.08 -4.37
N LYS A 97 -16.78 -5.18 -4.62
CA LYS A 97 -16.43 -3.80 -5.00
C LYS A 97 -15.86 -3.06 -3.80
N SER A 98 -14.78 -2.37 -4.02
CA SER A 98 -14.15 -1.53 -3.00
C SER A 98 -13.74 -0.18 -3.57
N HIS A 99 -13.63 0.79 -2.69
CA HIS A 99 -13.06 2.10 -2.96
C HIS A 99 -11.96 2.37 -1.96
N SER A 100 -10.83 2.93 -2.39
CA SER A 100 -9.70 3.21 -1.51
C SER A 100 -9.07 4.55 -1.80
N ILE A 101 -8.52 5.13 -0.74
CA ILE A 101 -7.66 6.31 -0.78
C ILE A 101 -6.31 5.94 -0.20
N GLN A 102 -5.25 6.42 -0.83
CA GLN A 102 -3.87 6.16 -0.47
C GLN A 102 -3.05 7.43 -0.49
N TYR A 103 -2.19 7.59 0.51
CA TYR A 103 -1.14 8.59 0.51
C TYR A 103 0.22 7.90 0.52
N ASN A 104 1.10 8.30 -0.39
CA ASN A 104 2.49 7.90 -0.42
C ASN A 104 3.36 9.12 -0.18
N PHE A 105 4.39 8.97 0.63
CA PHE A 105 5.45 9.96 0.85
C PHE A 105 6.77 9.32 0.41
N PHE A 106 7.60 10.09 -0.30
CA PHE A 106 8.74 9.54 -1.05
C PHE A 106 10.09 9.94 -0.47
N GLU A 107 10.15 10.85 0.49
CA GLU A 107 11.40 11.19 1.16
C GLU A 107 11.72 10.16 2.26
N ASP A 108 10.93 10.11 3.32
CA ASP A 108 10.95 9.01 4.29
C ASP A 108 9.78 8.10 3.93
N TYR A 109 10.07 7.05 3.20
CA TYR A 109 9.05 6.21 2.59
C TYR A 109 7.93 5.84 3.55
N SER A 110 6.75 6.42 3.30
CA SER A 110 5.53 6.09 4.02
C SER A 110 4.39 5.80 3.04
N ARG A 111 3.54 4.87 3.40
CA ARG A 111 2.37 4.47 2.64
C ARG A 111 1.19 4.27 3.59
N LEU A 112 0.13 5.05 3.39
CA LEU A 112 -1.10 4.95 4.15
C LEU A 112 -2.23 4.62 3.19
N PHE A 113 -2.91 3.50 3.39
CA PHE A 113 -3.95 3.01 2.50
C PHE A 113 -5.19 2.64 3.30
N LEU A 114 -6.33 3.24 2.95
CA LEU A 114 -7.63 2.95 3.55
C LEU A 114 -8.59 2.47 2.46
N MET A 115 -9.04 1.22 2.57
CA MET A 115 -10.05 0.63 1.69
C MET A 115 -11.39 0.49 2.42
N LYS A 116 -12.47 0.81 1.71
CA LYS A 116 -13.86 0.54 2.11
C LYS A 116 -14.44 -0.51 1.17
N ALA A 117 -15.07 -1.53 1.73
CA ALA A 117 -15.80 -2.53 0.98
C ALA A 117 -16.99 -3.05 1.79
N SER A 118 -17.79 -3.91 1.18
CA SER A 118 -18.85 -4.65 1.88
C SER A 118 -18.88 -6.11 1.43
N LYS A 119 -19.18 -6.99 2.36
CA LYS A 119 -19.41 -8.42 2.09
C LYS A 119 -20.78 -8.80 2.62
N MET A 120 -21.65 -9.34 1.75
CA MET A 120 -23.04 -9.72 2.09
C MET A 120 -23.81 -8.56 2.78
N GLY A 121 -23.60 -7.32 2.32
CA GLY A 121 -24.24 -6.13 2.89
C GLY A 121 -23.56 -5.57 4.15
N ILE A 122 -22.59 -6.29 4.74
CA ILE A 122 -21.88 -5.84 5.95
C ILE A 122 -20.66 -5.02 5.53
N PRO A 123 -20.61 -3.71 5.87
CA PRO A 123 -19.47 -2.87 5.54
C PRO A 123 -18.24 -3.21 6.38
N PHE A 124 -17.06 -3.10 5.79
CA PHE A 124 -15.78 -3.21 6.49
C PHE A 124 -14.75 -2.21 5.95
N ARG A 125 -13.72 -1.97 6.73
CA ARG A 125 -12.56 -1.19 6.33
C ARG A 125 -11.28 -1.98 6.53
N ALA A 126 -10.41 -1.90 5.53
CA ALA A 126 -9.04 -2.39 5.62
C ALA A 126 -8.10 -1.18 5.65
N LEU A 127 -7.22 -1.15 6.63
CA LEU A 127 -6.24 -0.10 6.86
C LEU A 127 -4.85 -0.69 6.84
N HIS A 128 -4.02 -0.25 5.88
CA HIS A 128 -2.58 -0.50 5.86
C HIS A 128 -1.86 0.80 6.22
N ILE A 129 -0.91 0.71 7.12
CA ILE A 129 0.00 1.80 7.45
C ILE A 129 1.41 1.24 7.38
N TYR A 130 2.23 1.85 6.53
CA TYR A 130 3.67 1.65 6.48
C TYR A 130 4.33 3.00 6.75
N LYS A 131 5.04 3.13 7.85
CA LYS A 131 5.84 4.30 8.20
C LYS A 131 6.94 3.94 9.18
N ASN A 132 8.04 4.69 9.17
CA ASN A 132 9.20 4.43 10.04
C ASN A 132 9.65 2.95 9.94
N GLU A 133 9.71 2.40 8.72
CA GLU A 133 10.11 1.02 8.44
C GLU A 133 9.31 -0.03 9.22
N ARG A 134 8.03 0.26 9.50
CA ARG A 134 7.09 -0.65 10.17
C ARG A 134 5.76 -0.66 9.47
N ALA A 135 5.22 -1.86 9.26
CA ALA A 135 3.91 -2.04 8.68
C ALA A 135 2.90 -2.60 9.68
N SER A 136 1.66 -2.17 9.53
CA SER A 136 0.49 -2.75 10.17
C SER A 136 -0.65 -2.90 9.18
N PHE A 137 -1.43 -3.95 9.34
CA PHE A 137 -2.63 -4.22 8.56
C PHE A 137 -3.79 -4.58 9.48
N GLN A 138 -4.89 -3.86 9.38
CA GLN A 138 -6.08 -4.09 10.17
C GLN A 138 -7.32 -4.15 9.29
N VAL A 139 -8.23 -5.08 9.59
CA VAL A 139 -9.58 -5.10 9.04
C VAL A 139 -10.58 -4.98 10.17
N LYS A 140 -11.48 -4.00 10.08
CA LYS A 140 -12.54 -3.76 11.06
C LYS A 140 -13.93 -3.86 10.45
N VAL A 141 -14.86 -4.52 11.17
CA VAL A 141 -16.26 -4.76 10.78
C VAL A 141 -17.18 -4.33 11.94
N PRO A 142 -18.19 -3.55 11.74
CA PRO A 142 -18.41 -2.50 10.74
C PRO A 142 -17.54 -1.24 10.94
N ASP A 143 -16.35 -1.29 11.44
CA ASP A 143 -15.35 -0.28 11.81
C ASP A 143 -15.05 -0.26 13.32
N LEU A 144 -15.54 -1.24 14.05
CA LEU A 144 -15.34 -1.38 15.50
C LEU A 144 -14.64 -2.69 15.85
N LEU A 145 -15.15 -3.81 15.32
CA LEU A 145 -14.62 -5.14 15.62
C LEU A 145 -13.42 -5.44 14.70
N LYS A 146 -12.23 -5.56 15.26
CA LYS A 146 -11.05 -6.03 14.53
C LYS A 146 -11.18 -7.53 14.23
N VAL A 147 -11.21 -7.90 12.96
CA VAL A 147 -11.21 -9.29 12.48
C VAL A 147 -9.86 -9.69 11.91
N VAL A 148 -9.00 -8.71 11.57
CA VAL A 148 -7.59 -8.89 11.21
C VAL A 148 -6.80 -7.81 11.92
N ASP A 149 -5.66 -8.18 12.50
CA ASP A 149 -4.71 -7.25 13.13
C ASP A 149 -3.31 -7.87 13.05
N ILE A 150 -2.54 -7.42 12.07
CA ILE A 150 -1.23 -8.00 11.76
C ILE A 150 -0.19 -6.90 11.75
N SER A 151 0.98 -7.21 12.28
CA SER A 151 2.20 -6.40 12.21
C SER A 151 3.42 -7.33 12.28
N GLY A 152 4.60 -6.75 12.23
CA GLY A 152 5.86 -7.50 12.37
C GLY A 152 6.73 -7.46 11.14
N GLU A 153 7.86 -8.16 11.19
CA GLU A 153 8.92 -8.04 10.18
C GLU A 153 8.50 -8.59 8.82
N GLU A 154 7.79 -9.71 8.78
CA GLU A 154 7.34 -10.32 7.53
C GLU A 154 6.33 -9.45 6.79
N LEU A 155 5.36 -8.87 7.53
CA LEU A 155 4.43 -7.90 6.95
C LEU A 155 5.18 -6.66 6.48
N THR A 156 6.13 -6.15 7.27
CA THR A 156 6.89 -4.95 6.91
C THR A 156 7.70 -5.18 5.64
N LYS A 157 8.36 -6.35 5.50
CA LYS A 157 9.06 -6.72 4.26
C LYS A 157 8.09 -6.80 3.08
N ALA A 158 6.92 -7.43 3.24
CA ALA A 158 5.91 -7.54 2.21
C ALA A 158 5.38 -6.16 1.77
N GLU A 159 5.16 -5.24 2.71
CA GLU A 159 4.70 -3.88 2.41
C GLU A 159 5.84 -3.00 1.83
N THR A 160 7.11 -3.29 2.13
CA THR A 160 8.25 -2.66 1.44
C THR A 160 8.26 -3.03 -0.05
N VAL A 161 7.86 -4.27 -0.41
CA VAL A 161 7.66 -4.65 -1.83
C VAL A 161 6.50 -3.86 -2.44
N THR A 162 5.41 -3.67 -1.71
CA THR A 162 4.26 -2.88 -2.18
C THR A 162 4.66 -1.42 -2.41
N LEU A 163 5.45 -0.86 -1.51
CA LEU A 163 6.00 0.49 -1.66
C LEU A 163 6.88 0.62 -2.91
N LEU A 164 7.79 -0.33 -3.15
CA LEU A 164 8.60 -0.36 -4.36
C LEU A 164 7.73 -0.45 -5.63
N ASN A 165 6.66 -1.24 -5.58
CA ASN A 165 5.70 -1.33 -6.67
C ASN A 165 5.00 0.01 -6.94
N ASP A 166 4.56 0.69 -5.89
CA ASP A 166 3.93 2.01 -5.97
C ASP A 166 4.89 3.06 -6.55
N LEU A 167 6.17 3.05 -6.15
CA LEU A 167 7.20 3.92 -6.73
C LEU A 167 7.29 3.72 -8.24
N CYS A 168 7.35 2.45 -8.68
CA CYS A 168 7.49 2.13 -10.10
C CYS A 168 6.26 2.58 -10.92
N ILE A 169 5.05 2.46 -10.39
CA ILE A 169 3.81 2.69 -11.14
C ILE A 169 3.34 4.14 -11.01
N PHE A 170 3.35 4.69 -9.78
CA PHE A 170 2.70 5.97 -9.49
C PHE A 170 3.68 7.14 -9.34
N ALA A 171 4.96 6.88 -9.13
CA ALA A 171 5.97 7.91 -8.95
C ALA A 171 7.25 7.63 -9.75
N PRO A 172 7.16 7.41 -11.09
CA PRO A 172 8.34 7.07 -11.90
C PRO A 172 9.47 8.10 -11.77
N GLY A 173 9.16 9.39 -11.55
CA GLY A 173 10.17 10.42 -11.29
C GLY A 173 11.01 10.21 -10.02
N SER A 174 10.58 9.34 -9.11
CA SER A 174 11.34 8.94 -7.91
C SER A 174 12.31 7.78 -8.16
N LEU A 175 12.35 7.19 -9.37
CA LEU A 175 13.23 6.06 -9.69
C LEU A 175 14.73 6.44 -9.76
N VAL A 176 15.06 7.71 -9.65
CA VAL A 176 16.44 8.23 -9.48
C VAL A 176 16.92 8.19 -8.03
N ASP A 177 16.10 7.73 -7.09
CA ASP A 177 16.44 7.64 -5.66
C ASP A 177 17.63 6.71 -5.44
N ARG A 178 18.60 7.15 -4.61
CA ARG A 178 19.84 6.43 -4.31
C ARG A 178 19.63 5.13 -3.52
N ARG A 179 18.45 4.95 -2.91
CA ARG A 179 18.06 3.71 -2.23
C ARG A 179 17.69 2.60 -3.23
N LEU A 180 17.57 2.93 -4.51
CA LEU A 180 17.32 1.99 -5.60
C LEU A 180 18.65 1.64 -6.29
N THR A 181 18.87 0.34 -6.47
CA THR A 181 19.97 -0.16 -7.28
C THR A 181 19.44 -1.03 -8.42
N TRP A 182 20.11 -0.95 -9.55
CA TRP A 182 19.69 -1.62 -10.77
C TRP A 182 20.64 -2.76 -11.07
N GLY A 183 20.09 -3.92 -11.45
CA GLY A 183 20.85 -5.15 -11.69
C GLY A 183 20.66 -5.67 -13.11
N GLU A 184 20.47 -6.99 -13.25
CA GLU A 184 20.29 -7.65 -14.54
C GLU A 184 19.31 -6.89 -15.43
N THR A 185 19.78 -6.48 -16.60
CA THR A 185 19.06 -5.62 -17.54
C THR A 185 19.14 -6.19 -18.94
N ASP A 186 18.02 -6.22 -19.63
CA ASP A 186 17.94 -6.41 -21.08
C ASP A 186 17.19 -5.25 -21.75
N SER A 187 16.86 -5.36 -23.02
CA SER A 187 16.20 -4.28 -23.78
C SER A 187 14.84 -3.89 -23.23
N LEU A 188 14.12 -4.80 -22.58
CA LEU A 188 12.73 -4.65 -22.12
C LEU A 188 12.51 -5.07 -20.68
N SER A 189 13.56 -5.39 -19.94
CA SER A 189 13.41 -5.69 -18.53
C SER A 189 14.64 -5.32 -17.70
N THR A 190 14.45 -5.10 -16.41
CA THR A 190 15.54 -4.85 -15.46
C THR A 190 15.15 -5.29 -14.06
N LYS A 191 16.15 -5.67 -13.26
CA LYS A 191 15.97 -5.91 -11.84
C LYS A 191 16.20 -4.61 -11.08
N VAL A 192 15.27 -4.26 -10.19
CA VAL A 192 15.42 -3.18 -9.22
C VAL A 192 15.48 -3.75 -7.81
N THR A 193 16.34 -3.18 -6.97
CA THR A 193 16.42 -3.52 -5.54
C THR A 193 16.29 -2.23 -4.73
N LEU A 194 15.38 -2.23 -3.77
CA LEU A 194 15.20 -1.15 -2.79
C LEU A 194 15.85 -1.57 -1.47
N VAL A 195 16.65 -0.67 -0.91
CA VAL A 195 17.13 -0.76 0.46
C VAL A 195 16.41 0.31 1.28
N ASN A 196 15.57 -0.12 2.23
CA ASN A 196 14.88 0.78 3.15
C ASN A 196 15.11 0.31 4.59
N GLY A 197 16.01 0.99 5.31
CA GLY A 197 16.53 0.54 6.59
C GLY A 197 17.15 -0.84 6.50
N LYS A 198 16.66 -1.77 7.32
CA LYS A 198 17.12 -3.17 7.30
C LYS A 198 16.47 -4.03 6.20
N TYR A 199 15.44 -3.51 5.54
CA TYR A 199 14.69 -4.27 4.54
C TYR A 199 15.31 -4.10 3.15
N VAL A 200 15.68 -5.22 2.55
CA VAL A 200 16.16 -5.31 1.18
C VAL A 200 15.15 -6.13 0.40
N VAL A 201 14.55 -5.53 -0.63
CA VAL A 201 13.55 -6.17 -1.49
C VAL A 201 13.87 -5.92 -2.94
N SER A 202 13.53 -6.87 -3.80
CA SER A 202 13.82 -6.79 -5.23
C SER A 202 12.57 -7.11 -6.06
N ALA A 203 12.56 -6.55 -7.26
CA ALA A 203 11.57 -6.89 -8.28
C ALA A 203 12.19 -6.89 -9.67
N LYS A 204 11.59 -7.62 -10.59
CA LYS A 204 11.86 -7.53 -12.02
C LYS A 204 10.75 -6.71 -12.68
N LEU A 205 11.15 -5.66 -13.37
CA LEU A 205 10.29 -4.78 -14.15
C LEU A 205 10.31 -5.22 -15.60
N TYR A 206 9.14 -5.22 -16.24
CA TYR A 206 9.00 -5.55 -17.65
C TYR A 206 8.36 -4.38 -18.40
N PHE A 207 8.92 -4.02 -19.51
CA PHE A 207 8.47 -2.91 -20.36
C PHE A 207 8.08 -3.43 -21.73
N ASN A 208 7.23 -2.68 -22.43
CA ASN A 208 7.00 -2.93 -23.85
C ASN A 208 7.91 -2.07 -24.72
N GLN A 209 7.79 -2.25 -26.02
CA GLN A 209 8.59 -1.50 -27.00
C GLN A 209 8.28 0.01 -27.04
N SER A 210 7.12 0.44 -26.54
CA SER A 210 6.76 1.85 -26.41
C SER A 210 7.37 2.52 -25.18
N GLY A 211 7.95 1.73 -24.24
CA GLY A 211 8.49 2.21 -22.97
C GLY A 211 7.50 2.17 -21.82
N GLU A 212 6.31 1.56 -21.97
CA GLU A 212 5.36 1.35 -20.88
C GLU A 212 5.85 0.27 -19.95
N LEU A 213 5.80 0.49 -18.63
CA LEU A 213 5.87 -0.59 -17.65
C LEU A 213 4.61 -1.44 -17.81
N ILE A 214 4.78 -2.74 -18.07
CA ILE A 214 3.66 -3.67 -18.26
C ILE A 214 3.53 -4.68 -17.14
N ASN A 215 4.59 -4.92 -16.36
CA ASN A 215 4.52 -5.82 -15.21
C ASN A 215 5.64 -5.54 -14.20
N PHE A 216 5.34 -5.83 -12.95
CA PHE A 216 6.26 -5.85 -11.83
C PHE A 216 6.15 -7.23 -11.16
N ILE A 217 7.26 -7.93 -10.97
CA ILE A 217 7.28 -9.26 -10.34
C ILE A 217 8.29 -9.28 -9.20
N SER A 218 7.87 -9.71 -8.01
CA SER A 218 8.74 -9.88 -6.85
C SER A 218 8.55 -11.24 -6.19
N ASP A 219 9.67 -11.83 -5.77
CA ASP A 219 9.69 -13.04 -4.94
C ASP A 219 9.86 -12.73 -3.44
N ASP A 220 9.91 -11.46 -3.06
CA ASP A 220 10.17 -11.02 -1.67
C ASP A 220 8.90 -10.69 -0.87
N ARG A 221 7.71 -10.94 -1.44
CA ARG A 221 6.45 -10.69 -0.78
C ARG A 221 5.90 -11.95 -0.10
N SER A 222 5.22 -11.76 1.04
CA SER A 222 4.52 -12.84 1.74
C SER A 222 3.02 -12.64 1.72
N ALA A 223 2.27 -13.71 1.47
CA ALA A 223 0.81 -13.74 1.51
C ALA A 223 0.34 -14.22 2.89
N LEU A 224 -0.68 -13.55 3.44
CA LEU A 224 -1.36 -14.01 4.64
C LEU A 224 -2.16 -15.29 4.31
N GLN A 225 -1.91 -16.35 5.07
CA GLN A 225 -2.62 -17.63 4.95
C GLN A 225 -3.84 -17.68 5.88
N ASN A 226 -4.71 -18.65 5.67
CA ASN A 226 -5.92 -18.84 6.47
C ASN A 226 -5.64 -19.17 7.95
N ASP A 227 -4.46 -19.69 8.25
CA ASP A 227 -3.99 -20.00 9.60
C ASP A 227 -3.39 -18.79 10.33
N GLY A 228 -3.37 -17.62 9.67
CA GLY A 228 -2.80 -16.38 10.20
C GLY A 228 -1.31 -16.22 9.97
N ASN A 229 -0.63 -17.21 9.42
CA ASN A 229 0.79 -17.14 9.10
C ASN A 229 1.05 -16.41 7.78
N MET A 230 2.22 -15.81 7.66
CA MET A 230 2.70 -15.23 6.41
C MET A 230 3.55 -16.26 5.66
N LYS A 231 3.25 -16.49 4.38
CA LYS A 231 4.00 -17.41 3.51
C LYS A 231 4.57 -16.65 2.32
N LYS A 232 5.87 -16.81 2.09
CA LYS A 232 6.54 -16.23 0.92
C LYS A 232 5.95 -16.83 -0.37
N VAL A 233 5.42 -15.96 -1.24
CA VAL A 233 4.79 -16.33 -2.50
C VAL A 233 5.16 -15.27 -3.54
N ARG A 234 5.53 -15.71 -4.75
CA ARG A 234 5.75 -14.79 -5.88
C ARG A 234 4.51 -13.95 -6.12
N TRP A 235 4.72 -12.67 -6.33
CA TRP A 235 3.67 -11.70 -6.54
C TRP A 235 3.94 -10.84 -7.76
N SER A 236 2.89 -10.55 -8.53
CA SER A 236 3.01 -9.66 -9.68
C SER A 236 1.88 -8.66 -9.77
N THR A 237 2.16 -7.54 -10.44
CA THR A 237 1.20 -6.49 -10.77
C THR A 237 1.32 -6.12 -12.24
N PRO A 238 0.69 -6.89 -13.15
CA PRO A 238 0.54 -6.44 -14.52
C PRO A 238 -0.33 -5.18 -14.55
N VAL A 239 0.14 -4.17 -15.31
CA VAL A 239 -0.50 -2.86 -15.44
C VAL A 239 -0.74 -2.50 -16.91
N SER A 240 -1.76 -1.68 -17.15
CA SER A 240 -2.20 -1.29 -18.49
C SER A 240 -3.02 0.00 -18.50
N GLU A 241 -3.51 0.39 -19.67
CA GLU A 241 -4.41 1.52 -19.89
C GLU A 241 -3.85 2.84 -19.34
N TYR A 242 -2.70 3.26 -19.85
CA TYR A 242 -2.07 4.52 -19.47
C TYR A 242 -2.96 5.72 -19.86
N LYS A 243 -3.17 6.61 -18.89
CA LYS A 243 -3.88 7.90 -19.08
C LYS A 243 -3.04 9.02 -18.47
N GLU A 244 -3.33 10.22 -18.93
CA GLU A 244 -2.63 11.42 -18.46
C GLU A 244 -3.29 11.99 -17.21
N PHE A 245 -2.45 12.27 -16.20
CA PHE A 245 -2.79 13.00 -14.98
C PHE A 245 -1.71 14.05 -14.70
N GLU A 246 -2.07 15.30 -14.60
CA GLU A 246 -1.14 16.42 -14.34
C GLU A 246 0.08 16.42 -15.29
N GLY A 247 -0.15 16.07 -16.57
CA GLY A 247 0.89 16.00 -17.60
C GLY A 247 1.82 14.79 -17.47
N ARG A 248 1.44 13.76 -16.70
CA ARG A 248 2.15 12.47 -16.58
C ARG A 248 1.25 11.33 -17.01
N LYS A 249 1.79 10.38 -17.74
CA LYS A 249 1.08 9.15 -18.08
C LYS A 249 1.24 8.14 -16.95
N VAL A 250 0.12 7.65 -16.42
CA VAL A 250 0.06 6.65 -15.36
C VAL A 250 -0.82 5.49 -15.79
N ALA A 251 -0.41 4.27 -15.50
CA ALA A 251 -1.24 3.08 -15.73
C ALA A 251 -2.51 3.16 -14.87
N THR A 252 -3.68 2.98 -15.49
CA THR A 252 -4.96 3.12 -14.79
C THR A 252 -5.59 1.79 -14.40
N VAL A 253 -5.15 0.68 -14.96
CA VAL A 253 -5.60 -0.66 -14.58
C VAL A 253 -4.40 -1.46 -14.10
N GLY A 254 -4.51 -2.04 -12.90
CA GLY A 254 -3.52 -2.93 -12.34
C GLY A 254 -4.19 -4.17 -11.75
N LYS A 255 -3.59 -5.34 -11.97
CA LYS A 255 -4.00 -6.58 -11.30
C LYS A 255 -2.99 -6.92 -10.22
N THR A 256 -3.45 -7.54 -9.14
CA THR A 256 -2.60 -8.08 -8.09
C THR A 256 -2.72 -9.59 -8.07
N ILE A 257 -1.61 -10.28 -8.34
CA ILE A 257 -1.61 -11.73 -8.61
C ILE A 257 -0.63 -12.44 -7.68
N TRP A 258 -1.11 -13.47 -6.98
CA TRP A 258 -0.29 -14.46 -6.32
C TRP A 258 -0.03 -15.65 -7.24
N HIS A 259 1.22 -16.10 -7.30
CA HIS A 259 1.62 -17.27 -8.09
C HIS A 259 1.87 -18.44 -7.13
N TYR A 260 0.80 -19.18 -6.84
CA TYR A 260 0.89 -20.39 -6.04
C TYR A 260 1.34 -21.59 -6.89
N PRO A 261 1.85 -22.68 -6.29
CA PRO A 261 2.16 -23.91 -7.02
C PRO A 261 0.97 -24.48 -7.80
N GLU A 262 -0.25 -24.28 -7.28
CA GLU A 262 -1.51 -24.76 -7.86
C GLU A 262 -2.00 -23.86 -9.01
N GLY A 263 -1.41 -22.69 -9.21
CA GLY A 263 -1.77 -21.73 -10.25
C GLY A 263 -1.82 -20.29 -9.76
N GLU A 264 -2.10 -19.40 -10.69
CA GLU A 264 -2.21 -17.96 -10.42
C GLU A 264 -3.56 -17.62 -9.78
N PHE A 265 -3.51 -16.72 -8.79
CA PHE A 265 -4.70 -16.16 -8.17
C PHE A 265 -4.69 -14.63 -8.24
N THR A 266 -5.51 -14.07 -9.11
CA THR A 266 -5.80 -12.63 -9.13
C THR A 266 -6.74 -12.30 -7.97
N TYR A 267 -6.22 -11.65 -6.92
CA TYR A 267 -7.03 -11.30 -5.75
C TYR A 267 -7.54 -9.86 -5.81
N GLY A 268 -7.07 -9.03 -6.73
CA GLY A 268 -7.52 -7.66 -6.93
C GLY A 268 -7.33 -7.17 -8.36
N VAL A 269 -8.30 -6.40 -8.84
CA VAL A 269 -8.20 -5.60 -10.07
C VAL A 269 -8.51 -4.16 -9.69
N PHE A 270 -7.49 -3.31 -9.75
CA PHE A 270 -7.58 -1.91 -9.36
C PHE A 270 -7.74 -1.02 -10.58
N THR A 271 -8.62 -0.03 -10.46
CA THR A 271 -8.81 1.01 -11.48
C THR A 271 -8.52 2.36 -10.83
N LEU A 272 -7.48 3.03 -11.29
CA LEU A 272 -7.10 4.36 -10.83
C LEU A 272 -8.19 5.38 -11.21
N LYS A 273 -8.66 6.13 -10.24
CA LYS A 273 -9.66 7.19 -10.40
C LYS A 273 -9.03 8.57 -10.46
N SER A 274 -8.10 8.81 -9.54
CA SER A 274 -7.36 10.06 -9.47
C SER A 274 -5.98 9.85 -8.87
N ILE A 275 -5.04 10.68 -9.28
CA ILE A 275 -3.74 10.84 -8.63
C ILE A 275 -3.38 12.33 -8.65
N LYS A 276 -2.92 12.83 -7.52
CA LYS A 276 -2.38 14.19 -7.36
C LYS A 276 -1.03 14.10 -6.70
N TYR A 277 -0.09 14.91 -7.16
CA TYR A 277 1.26 14.96 -6.63
C TYR A 277 1.49 16.21 -5.81
N ASN A 278 2.44 16.13 -4.88
CA ASN A 278 2.88 17.26 -4.06
C ASN A 278 1.71 17.99 -3.40
N VAL A 279 0.79 17.19 -2.83
CA VAL A 279 -0.38 17.72 -2.13
C VAL A 279 0.01 18.21 -0.73
N SER A 280 -0.64 19.25 -0.26
CA SER A 280 -0.66 19.70 1.13
C SER A 280 -1.89 19.16 1.86
N GLU A 281 -1.86 19.17 3.19
CA GLU A 281 -3.00 18.77 4.02
C GLU A 281 -4.24 19.64 3.77
#